data_7aa40f9e2f6f94eea1e938ade2958342
#
_entry.id   7aa40f9e2f6f94eea1e938ade2958342
#
_cell.length_a   1.000
_cell.length_b   1.000
_cell.length_c   1.000
_cell.angle_alpha   90.00
_cell.angle_beta   90.00
_cell.angle_gamma   90.00
#
_symmetry.space_group_name_H-M   'P 1'
#
loop_
_entity.id
_entity.type
_entity.pdbx_description
1 polymer ?
#
loop_
_entity_poly.entity_id
_entity_poly.type
_entity_poly.pdbx_seq_one_letter_code
_entity_poly.pdbx_strand_id
1 'polypeptide(L)'
;MAVVIIPAYRTDGALVEVVNELQREKLVEKRNMQVIVVDDGSGDEYRDVFDEVSEECIVLHHRENRGKGAAIKTALTYVKKEICEYDTIGIMDADGQHRPEDIMRLLDFSKEHRQALCLGVRKVGKDMPLRSRLGNGITRKVFRLVSGTAVSDTQTGLRAFDIRLLPDLLAVSGERYEYEMNVLLTCARKHIDIEEMEIETIYHDRENSCSHFNSVRDSFRIYKDIFKFTLSSMSSFLLDYGLFSLFMLFLPHTTAMVMAGNVTARVVSALYNYNINCRHVFHTRRKASTAF
;
A
#
# COMPACT_ATOMS: atom_id res chain seq x y z
N MET A 1 18.70 -15.62 -8.15
CA MET A 1 18.86 -14.25 -8.71
C MET A 1 17.89 -13.31 -7.99
N ALA A 2 18.26 -12.04 -7.78
CA ALA A 2 17.34 -11.05 -7.23
C ALA A 2 16.85 -10.08 -8.34
N VAL A 3 15.68 -9.47 -8.15
CA VAL A 3 15.16 -8.43 -9.03
C VAL A 3 14.85 -7.18 -8.20
N VAL A 4 15.30 -6.01 -8.64
CA VAL A 4 14.95 -4.72 -8.03
C VAL A 4 14.04 -3.95 -8.97
N ILE A 5 12.89 -3.53 -8.49
CA ILE A 5 11.88 -2.79 -9.25
C ILE A 5 11.87 -1.34 -8.77
N ILE A 6 11.97 -0.40 -9.71
CA ILE A 6 11.96 1.04 -9.46
C ILE A 6 10.82 1.68 -10.28
N PRO A 7 9.66 1.94 -9.66
CA PRO A 7 8.62 2.74 -10.30
C PRO A 7 9.05 4.21 -10.37
N ALA A 8 9.00 4.81 -11.55
CA ALA A 8 9.47 6.16 -11.80
C ALA A 8 8.41 7.00 -12.54
N TYR A 9 8.26 8.25 -12.15
CA TYR A 9 7.37 9.21 -12.83
C TYR A 9 7.94 10.62 -12.72
N ARG A 10 8.19 11.25 -13.86
CA ARG A 10 8.75 12.60 -13.96
C ARG A 10 9.98 12.78 -13.08
N THR A 11 10.89 11.84 -13.20
CA THR A 11 12.12 11.79 -12.42
C THR A 11 13.23 12.54 -13.16
N ASP A 12 14.18 13.04 -12.42
CA ASP A 12 15.37 13.74 -12.91
C ASP A 12 16.63 12.86 -12.79
N GLY A 13 17.78 13.49 -12.70
CA GLY A 13 19.07 12.82 -12.54
C GLY A 13 19.18 11.89 -11.31
N ALA A 14 18.30 12.02 -10.33
CA ALA A 14 18.32 11.15 -9.15
C ALA A 14 18.10 9.67 -9.52
N LEU A 15 17.25 9.38 -10.53
CA LEU A 15 17.06 8.02 -11.02
C LEU A 15 18.37 7.46 -11.61
N VAL A 16 19.08 8.27 -12.39
CA VAL A 16 20.36 7.86 -13.00
C VAL A 16 21.38 7.53 -11.92
N GLU A 17 21.48 8.38 -10.89
CA GLU A 17 22.36 8.15 -9.75
C GLU A 17 22.03 6.84 -9.03
N VAL A 18 20.74 6.63 -8.72
CA VAL A 18 20.26 5.39 -8.06
C VAL A 18 20.58 4.14 -8.86
N VAL A 19 20.34 4.15 -10.18
CA VAL A 19 20.64 3.00 -11.06
C VAL A 19 22.14 2.74 -11.11
N ASN A 20 22.95 3.80 -11.30
CA ASN A 20 24.41 3.68 -11.34
C ASN A 20 25.00 3.13 -10.03
N GLU A 21 24.52 3.61 -8.88
CA GLU A 21 24.93 3.09 -7.58
C GLU A 21 24.52 1.63 -7.39
N LEU A 22 23.28 1.26 -7.75
CA LEU A 22 22.83 -0.15 -7.70
C LEU A 22 23.71 -1.07 -8.58
N GLN A 23 24.10 -0.63 -9.77
CA GLN A 23 24.99 -1.40 -10.63
C GLN A 23 26.41 -1.50 -10.05
N ARG A 24 26.90 -0.44 -9.42
CA ARG A 24 28.19 -0.46 -8.70
C ARG A 24 28.16 -1.49 -7.55
N GLU A 25 27.14 -1.44 -6.68
CA GLU A 25 26.97 -2.37 -5.59
C GLU A 25 26.83 -3.82 -6.08
N LYS A 26 26.05 -4.04 -7.16
CA LYS A 26 25.94 -5.34 -7.82
C LYS A 26 27.29 -5.89 -8.25
N LEU A 27 28.17 -5.06 -8.82
CA LEU A 27 29.51 -5.45 -9.26
C LEU A 27 30.44 -5.72 -8.08
N VAL A 28 30.45 -4.85 -7.08
CA VAL A 28 31.28 -4.99 -5.87
C VAL A 28 30.96 -6.28 -5.12
N GLU A 29 29.67 -6.56 -4.90
CA GLU A 29 29.22 -7.73 -4.18
C GLU A 29 29.08 -8.99 -5.06
N LYS A 30 29.38 -8.88 -6.36
CA LYS A 30 29.25 -9.96 -7.36
C LYS A 30 27.86 -10.63 -7.33
N ARG A 31 26.81 -9.80 -7.16
CA ARG A 31 25.45 -10.30 -7.07
C ARG A 31 24.83 -10.59 -8.43
N ASN A 32 24.13 -11.71 -8.54
CA ASN A 32 23.26 -11.96 -9.68
C ASN A 32 21.92 -11.22 -9.46
N MET A 33 21.81 -10.01 -10.01
CA MET A 33 20.69 -9.10 -9.81
C MET A 33 20.31 -8.42 -11.13
N GLN A 34 19.00 -8.26 -11.35
CA GLN A 34 18.42 -7.50 -12.46
C GLN A 34 17.68 -6.27 -11.91
N VAL A 35 17.90 -5.11 -12.51
CA VAL A 35 17.14 -3.89 -12.22
C VAL A 35 16.08 -3.68 -13.30
N ILE A 36 14.86 -3.36 -12.90
CA ILE A 36 13.73 -3.03 -13.77
C ILE A 36 13.19 -1.67 -13.36
N VAL A 37 13.30 -0.69 -14.23
CA VAL A 37 12.68 0.62 -14.09
C VAL A 37 11.36 0.62 -14.84
N VAL A 38 10.30 1.21 -14.26
CA VAL A 38 9.02 1.41 -14.95
C VAL A 38 8.73 2.89 -15.03
N ASP A 39 8.84 3.46 -16.23
CA ASP A 39 8.37 4.80 -16.53
C ASP A 39 6.84 4.81 -16.57
N ASP A 40 6.22 5.45 -15.60
CA ASP A 40 4.76 5.56 -15.48
C ASP A 40 4.20 6.72 -16.31
N GLY A 41 4.65 6.82 -17.58
CA GLY A 41 4.14 7.82 -18.53
C GLY A 41 4.60 9.24 -18.21
N SER A 42 5.90 9.42 -18.05
CA SER A 42 6.52 10.72 -17.69
C SER A 42 6.40 11.76 -18.80
N GLY A 43 6.37 11.33 -20.07
CA GLY A 43 6.36 12.20 -21.25
C GLY A 43 7.70 12.37 -21.91
N ASP A 44 7.70 12.96 -23.11
CA ASP A 44 8.91 13.07 -23.95
C ASP A 44 10.02 13.94 -23.34
N GLU A 45 9.67 14.85 -22.46
CA GLU A 45 10.65 15.72 -21.75
C GLU A 45 11.58 14.96 -20.81
N TYR A 46 11.21 13.73 -20.41
CA TYR A 46 12.03 12.87 -19.53
C TYR A 46 12.68 11.71 -20.29
N ARG A 47 12.55 11.66 -21.60
CA ARG A 47 13.06 10.55 -22.44
C ARG A 47 14.54 10.32 -22.24
N ASP A 48 15.34 11.37 -22.25
CA ASP A 48 16.80 11.26 -22.14
C ASP A 48 17.24 10.56 -20.84
N VAL A 49 16.51 10.77 -19.73
CA VAL A 49 16.80 10.11 -18.45
C VAL A 49 16.54 8.61 -18.55
N PHE A 50 15.42 8.20 -19.18
CA PHE A 50 15.09 6.78 -19.33
C PHE A 50 15.95 6.09 -20.40
N ASP A 51 16.35 6.79 -21.45
CA ASP A 51 17.28 6.27 -22.45
C ASP A 51 18.64 6.00 -21.81
N GLU A 52 19.15 6.92 -20.98
CA GLU A 52 20.42 6.75 -20.25
C GLU A 52 20.38 5.52 -19.32
N VAL A 53 19.35 5.37 -18.49
CA VAL A 53 19.27 4.19 -17.58
C VAL A 53 19.01 2.90 -18.32
N SER A 54 18.46 2.93 -19.54
CA SER A 54 18.21 1.74 -20.36
C SER A 54 19.48 1.01 -20.81
N GLU A 55 20.64 1.66 -20.77
CA GLU A 55 21.92 1.04 -21.02
C GLU A 55 22.33 0.05 -19.92
N GLU A 56 21.84 0.25 -18.68
CA GLU A 56 22.24 -0.50 -17.49
C GLU A 56 21.13 -1.39 -16.92
N CYS A 57 19.88 -1.18 -17.33
CA CYS A 57 18.73 -1.90 -16.76
C CYS A 57 17.60 -2.08 -17.79
N ILE A 58 16.60 -2.88 -17.43
CA ILE A 58 15.37 -3.03 -18.22
C ILE A 58 14.46 -1.84 -17.93
N VAL A 59 14.05 -1.11 -18.98
CA VAL A 59 13.06 -0.03 -18.85
C VAL A 59 11.75 -0.44 -19.51
N LEU A 60 10.65 -0.35 -18.76
CA LEU A 60 9.29 -0.57 -19.23
C LEU A 60 8.55 0.77 -19.24
N HIS A 61 7.79 1.06 -20.31
CA HIS A 61 7.11 2.34 -20.46
C HIS A 61 5.60 2.19 -20.46
N HIS A 62 4.91 3.02 -19.69
CA HIS A 62 3.48 3.27 -19.83
C HIS A 62 3.25 4.43 -20.81
N ARG A 63 2.15 4.38 -21.57
CA ARG A 63 1.76 5.47 -22.48
C ARG A 63 1.28 6.72 -21.73
N GLU A 64 0.75 6.54 -20.53
CA GLU A 64 0.21 7.59 -19.67
C GLU A 64 0.38 7.20 -18.20
N ASN A 65 0.29 8.18 -17.29
CA ASN A 65 0.40 7.93 -15.85
C ASN A 65 -0.77 7.10 -15.33
N ARG A 66 -0.46 5.87 -14.94
CA ARG A 66 -1.41 4.90 -14.35
C ARG A 66 -1.29 4.83 -12.83
N GLY A 67 -0.15 5.25 -12.28
CA GLY A 67 0.16 5.29 -10.86
C GLY A 67 1.16 4.24 -10.41
N LYS A 68 1.80 4.52 -9.26
CA LYS A 68 2.89 3.70 -8.68
C LYS A 68 2.53 2.22 -8.57
N GLY A 69 1.32 1.90 -8.08
CA GLY A 69 0.85 0.52 -7.97
C GLY A 69 0.73 -0.19 -9.32
N ALA A 70 0.27 0.52 -10.37
CA ALA A 70 0.23 -0.02 -11.73
C ALA A 70 1.64 -0.27 -12.29
N ALA A 71 2.59 0.64 -12.04
CA ALA A 71 3.98 0.47 -12.44
C ALA A 71 4.61 -0.75 -11.77
N ILE A 72 4.42 -0.91 -10.46
CA ILE A 72 4.88 -2.10 -9.72
C ILE A 72 4.29 -3.38 -10.32
N LYS A 73 2.97 -3.42 -10.55
CA LYS A 73 2.31 -4.60 -11.14
C LYS A 73 2.80 -4.92 -12.55
N THR A 74 3.11 -3.89 -13.36
CA THR A 74 3.70 -4.08 -14.69
C THR A 74 5.04 -4.78 -14.60
N ALA A 75 5.94 -4.32 -13.71
CA ALA A 75 7.22 -4.97 -13.48
C ALA A 75 7.05 -6.39 -12.93
N LEU A 76 6.18 -6.61 -11.93
CA LEU A 76 5.91 -7.94 -11.39
C LEU A 76 5.35 -8.91 -12.44
N THR A 77 4.54 -8.40 -13.37
CA THR A 77 4.01 -9.20 -14.49
C THR A 77 5.12 -9.55 -15.49
N TYR A 78 6.01 -8.61 -15.77
CA TYR A 78 7.18 -8.83 -16.61
C TYR A 78 8.10 -9.89 -15.99
N VAL A 79 8.45 -9.73 -14.71
CA VAL A 79 9.25 -10.70 -13.96
C VAL A 79 8.65 -12.10 -14.05
N LYS A 80 7.34 -12.24 -13.83
CA LYS A 80 6.65 -13.53 -13.91
C LYS A 80 6.72 -14.19 -15.28
N LYS A 81 6.78 -13.40 -16.36
CA LYS A 81 6.70 -13.91 -17.73
C LYS A 81 8.07 -14.13 -18.36
N GLU A 82 8.99 -13.19 -18.14
CA GLU A 82 10.21 -13.08 -18.92
C GLU A 82 11.46 -13.51 -18.14
N ILE A 83 11.40 -13.52 -16.80
CA ILE A 83 12.56 -13.87 -15.98
C ILE A 83 12.34 -15.24 -15.33
N CYS A 84 13.12 -16.24 -15.73
CA CYS A 84 12.90 -17.63 -15.32
C CYS A 84 13.53 -18.00 -13.98
N GLU A 85 14.61 -17.33 -13.56
CA GLU A 85 15.41 -17.72 -12.39
C GLU A 85 15.57 -16.55 -11.40
N TYR A 86 14.61 -16.36 -10.54
CA TYR A 86 14.69 -15.38 -9.46
C TYR A 86 14.08 -15.92 -8.18
N ASP A 87 14.65 -15.48 -7.04
CA ASP A 87 14.25 -15.94 -5.70
C ASP A 87 13.57 -14.82 -4.92
N THR A 88 14.06 -13.59 -5.10
CA THR A 88 13.71 -12.44 -4.27
C THR A 88 13.45 -11.22 -5.14
N ILE A 89 12.42 -10.47 -4.80
CA ILE A 89 12.06 -9.22 -5.46
C ILE A 89 12.15 -8.09 -4.44
N GLY A 90 12.86 -7.02 -4.81
CA GLY A 90 12.90 -5.76 -4.07
C GLY A 90 12.13 -4.68 -4.82
N ILE A 91 11.54 -3.75 -4.10
CA ILE A 91 10.92 -2.53 -4.62
C ILE A 91 11.60 -1.36 -3.94
N MET A 92 11.95 -0.33 -4.70
CA MET A 92 12.66 0.87 -4.24
C MET A 92 12.12 2.10 -4.97
N ASP A 93 12.04 3.24 -4.29
CA ASP A 93 11.62 4.50 -4.92
C ASP A 93 12.74 5.11 -5.78
N ALA A 94 12.34 5.89 -6.79
CA ALA A 94 13.23 6.52 -7.76
C ALA A 94 13.83 7.87 -7.27
N ASP A 95 13.46 8.33 -6.06
CA ASP A 95 13.73 9.68 -5.55
C ASP A 95 15.09 9.82 -4.82
N GLY A 96 15.86 8.74 -4.75
CA GLY A 96 17.18 8.73 -4.09
C GLY A 96 17.13 8.82 -2.56
N GLN A 97 15.96 8.68 -1.93
CA GLN A 97 15.84 8.71 -0.47
C GLN A 97 16.32 7.41 0.21
N HIS A 98 16.42 6.33 -0.55
CA HIS A 98 16.89 5.03 -0.09
C HIS A 98 18.30 4.75 -0.61
N ARG A 99 19.18 4.28 0.26
CA ARG A 99 20.51 3.86 -0.14
C ARG A 99 20.49 2.52 -0.87
N PRO A 100 21.29 2.33 -1.91
CA PRO A 100 21.45 1.04 -2.58
C PRO A 100 21.87 -0.09 -1.64
N GLU A 101 22.70 0.20 -0.65
CA GLU A 101 23.12 -0.79 0.35
C GLU A 101 21.95 -1.30 1.19
N ASP A 102 20.95 -0.44 1.46
CA ASP A 102 19.77 -0.83 2.24
C ASP A 102 18.88 -1.79 1.47
N ILE A 103 18.68 -1.60 0.15
CA ILE A 103 17.92 -2.59 -0.63
C ILE A 103 18.70 -3.91 -0.75
N MET A 104 20.02 -3.89 -0.87
CA MET A 104 20.83 -5.11 -0.89
C MET A 104 20.71 -5.90 0.42
N ARG A 105 20.80 -5.22 1.56
CA ARG A 105 20.58 -5.81 2.88
C ARG A 105 19.16 -6.36 3.03
N LEU A 106 18.16 -5.63 2.53
CA LEU A 106 16.76 -6.05 2.62
C LEU A 106 16.48 -7.28 1.75
N LEU A 107 17.12 -7.39 0.58
CA LEU A 107 17.05 -8.58 -0.26
C LEU A 107 17.62 -9.81 0.46
N ASP A 108 18.75 -9.68 1.17
CA ASP A 108 19.30 -10.78 1.95
C ASP A 108 18.42 -11.11 3.16
N PHE A 109 17.94 -10.11 3.88
CA PHE A 109 16.98 -10.28 4.97
C PHE A 109 15.73 -11.04 4.52
N SER A 110 15.22 -10.75 3.31
CA SER A 110 14.08 -11.45 2.73
C SER A 110 14.36 -12.93 2.41
N LYS A 111 15.60 -13.29 2.09
CA LYS A 111 15.98 -14.71 1.89
C LYS A 111 15.93 -15.52 3.19
N GLU A 112 16.20 -14.86 4.31
CA GLU A 112 16.08 -15.47 5.64
C GLU A 112 14.63 -15.58 6.10
N HIS A 113 13.76 -14.63 5.64
CA HIS A 113 12.36 -14.52 6.01
C HIS A 113 11.42 -14.82 4.81
N ARG A 114 11.58 -15.98 4.21
CA ARG A 114 10.97 -16.36 2.91
C ARG A 114 9.45 -16.33 2.84
N GLN A 115 8.73 -16.34 3.95
CA GLN A 115 7.27 -16.30 4.01
C GLN A 115 6.74 -14.93 4.43
N ALA A 116 7.62 -13.95 4.58
CA ALA A 116 7.28 -12.61 5.04
C ALA A 116 7.40 -11.56 3.93
N LEU A 117 6.62 -10.49 4.08
CA LEU A 117 6.89 -9.24 3.42
C LEU A 117 7.89 -8.44 4.29
N CYS A 118 9.07 -8.17 3.76
CA CYS A 118 10.11 -7.44 4.46
C CYS A 118 10.04 -5.95 4.11
N LEU A 119 10.06 -5.09 5.13
CA LEU A 119 10.00 -3.64 5.01
C LEU A 119 11.29 -3.00 5.48
N GLY A 120 11.86 -2.09 4.68
CA GLY A 120 12.88 -1.18 5.13
C GLY A 120 12.24 -0.02 5.89
N VAL A 121 12.35 0.02 7.22
CA VAL A 121 11.67 1.01 8.06
C VAL A 121 12.63 2.10 8.51
N ARG A 122 12.18 3.34 8.39
CA ARG A 122 12.96 4.52 8.77
C ARG A 122 12.99 4.67 10.29
N LYS A 123 14.16 4.96 10.83
CA LYS A 123 14.25 5.37 12.23
C LYS A 123 13.43 6.63 12.47
N VAL A 124 12.49 6.57 13.41
CA VAL A 124 11.74 7.74 13.85
C VAL A 124 12.69 8.61 14.68
N GLY A 125 13.45 9.46 13.97
CA GLY A 125 14.40 10.39 14.56
C GLY A 125 13.89 11.84 14.63
N LYS A 126 14.72 12.75 15.20
CA LYS A 126 14.45 14.19 15.22
C LYS A 126 14.48 14.83 13.83
N ASP A 127 15.10 14.16 12.86
CA ASP A 127 15.30 14.64 11.49
C ASP A 127 14.09 14.37 10.58
N MET A 128 13.12 13.55 11.03
CA MET A 128 11.90 13.29 10.26
C MET A 128 10.99 14.53 10.28
N PRO A 129 10.57 15.05 9.10
CA PRO A 129 9.64 16.18 9.00
C PRO A 129 8.35 15.93 9.81
N LEU A 130 7.90 16.94 10.57
CA LEU A 130 6.73 16.83 11.47
C LEU A 130 5.47 16.32 10.75
N ARG A 131 5.29 16.75 9.49
CA ARG A 131 4.17 16.33 8.64
C ARG A 131 4.20 14.83 8.35
N SER A 132 5.35 14.31 7.97
CA SER A 132 5.56 12.87 7.72
C SER A 132 5.39 12.06 9.01
N ARG A 133 5.90 12.57 10.14
CA ARG A 133 5.77 11.92 11.46
C ARG A 133 4.33 11.83 11.93
N LEU A 134 3.53 12.91 11.77
CA LEU A 134 2.11 12.92 12.11
C LEU A 134 1.31 12.00 11.18
N GLY A 135 1.54 12.09 9.87
CA GLY A 135 0.86 11.26 8.86
C GLY A 135 1.10 9.76 9.12
N ASN A 136 2.37 9.36 9.26
CA ASN A 136 2.71 7.97 9.54
C ASN A 136 2.15 7.52 10.91
N GLY A 137 2.18 8.39 11.94
CA GLY A 137 1.64 8.08 13.26
C GLY A 137 0.13 7.77 13.24
N ILE A 138 -0.66 8.53 12.49
CA ILE A 138 -2.09 8.29 12.31
C ILE A 138 -2.32 7.00 11.52
N THR A 139 -1.61 6.83 10.41
CA THR A 139 -1.74 5.65 9.54
C THR A 139 -1.41 4.36 10.26
N ARG A 140 -0.35 4.33 11.07
CA ARG A 140 0.02 3.19 11.92
C ARG A 140 -1.08 2.80 12.91
N LYS A 141 -1.67 3.79 13.60
CA LYS A 141 -2.76 3.54 14.55
C LYS A 141 -3.99 2.96 13.84
N VAL A 142 -4.38 3.54 12.70
CA VAL A 142 -5.50 3.06 11.89
C VAL A 142 -5.21 1.66 11.36
N PHE A 143 -4.01 1.43 10.82
CA PHE A 143 -3.61 0.12 10.34
C PHE A 143 -3.68 -0.94 11.45
N ARG A 144 -3.10 -0.66 12.63
CA ARG A 144 -3.16 -1.57 13.78
C ARG A 144 -4.59 -1.85 14.24
N LEU A 145 -5.47 -0.84 14.23
CA LEU A 145 -6.87 -1.01 14.62
C LEU A 145 -7.63 -1.91 13.63
N VAL A 146 -7.35 -1.79 12.33
CA VAL A 146 -8.07 -2.52 11.26
C VAL A 146 -7.51 -3.92 11.06
N SER A 147 -6.19 -4.08 11.14
CA SER A 147 -5.49 -5.34 10.82
C SER A 147 -5.13 -6.19 12.04
N GLY A 148 -5.08 -5.58 13.22
CA GLY A 148 -4.54 -6.22 14.43
C GLY A 148 -3.01 -6.33 14.45
N THR A 149 -2.32 -6.00 13.34
CA THR A 149 -0.87 -6.09 13.18
C THR A 149 -0.21 -4.74 13.43
N ALA A 150 0.94 -4.72 14.11
CA ALA A 150 1.73 -3.50 14.31
C ALA A 150 2.82 -3.40 13.24
N VAL A 151 2.90 -2.25 12.57
CA VAL A 151 3.94 -1.91 11.59
C VAL A 151 4.51 -0.55 11.97
N SER A 152 5.84 -0.40 11.96
CA SER A 152 6.52 0.83 12.38
C SER A 152 6.49 1.92 11.33
N ASP A 153 6.54 1.55 10.03
CA ASP A 153 6.44 2.47 8.90
C ASP A 153 5.54 1.89 7.81
N THR A 154 4.30 2.36 7.75
CA THR A 154 3.32 1.93 6.75
C THR A 154 3.49 2.61 5.39
N GLN A 155 4.35 3.63 5.31
CA GLN A 155 4.53 4.47 4.12
C GLN A 155 5.87 4.21 3.41
N THR A 156 6.67 3.25 3.90
CA THR A 156 7.94 2.93 3.25
C THR A 156 7.73 2.35 1.86
N GLY A 157 8.48 2.88 0.87
CA GLY A 157 8.57 2.34 -0.49
C GLY A 157 9.60 1.22 -0.61
N LEU A 158 10.51 1.08 0.37
CA LEU A 158 11.54 0.05 0.36
C LEU A 158 11.00 -1.27 0.89
N ARG A 159 10.83 -2.25 0.01
CA ARG A 159 10.20 -3.55 0.32
C ARG A 159 10.94 -4.67 -0.37
N ALA A 160 10.98 -5.85 0.26
CA ALA A 160 11.46 -7.06 -0.39
C ALA A 160 10.63 -8.27 0.01
N PHE A 161 10.58 -9.27 -0.85
CA PHE A 161 9.81 -10.49 -0.62
C PHE A 161 10.31 -11.63 -1.50
N ASP A 162 10.09 -12.85 -1.05
CA ASP A 162 10.35 -14.07 -1.84
C ASP A 162 9.33 -14.19 -2.98
N ILE A 163 9.75 -14.77 -4.10
CA ILE A 163 8.91 -15.01 -5.29
C ILE A 163 7.56 -15.66 -4.97
N ARG A 164 7.48 -16.45 -3.92
CA ARG A 164 6.24 -17.12 -3.52
C ARG A 164 5.11 -16.17 -3.19
N LEU A 165 5.42 -14.94 -2.80
CA LEU A 165 4.42 -13.90 -2.56
C LEU A 165 3.97 -13.17 -3.84
N LEU A 166 4.66 -13.36 -4.97
CA LEU A 166 4.35 -12.68 -6.23
C LEU A 166 2.89 -12.84 -6.68
N PRO A 167 2.27 -14.03 -6.66
CA PRO A 167 0.86 -14.17 -7.05
C PRO A 167 -0.08 -13.37 -6.16
N ASP A 168 0.21 -13.32 -4.86
CA ASP A 168 -0.59 -12.57 -3.88
C ASP A 168 -0.50 -11.08 -4.12
N LEU A 169 0.71 -10.55 -4.36
CA LEU A 169 0.94 -9.13 -4.60
C LEU A 169 0.33 -8.68 -5.93
N LEU A 170 0.39 -9.50 -6.99
CA LEU A 170 -0.28 -9.21 -8.26
C LEU A 170 -1.80 -9.12 -8.13
N ALA A 171 -2.39 -9.90 -7.23
CA ALA A 171 -3.83 -9.92 -7.00
C ALA A 171 -4.34 -8.76 -6.15
N VAL A 172 -3.45 -7.98 -5.51
CA VAL A 172 -3.82 -6.82 -4.68
C VAL A 172 -4.44 -5.73 -5.54
N SER A 173 -5.59 -5.20 -5.11
CA SER A 173 -6.25 -4.06 -5.75
C SER A 173 -5.51 -2.74 -5.50
N GLY A 174 -5.73 -1.75 -6.38
CA GLY A 174 -5.11 -0.43 -6.33
C GLY A 174 -4.07 -0.25 -7.43
N GLU A 175 -4.01 0.95 -8.00
CA GLU A 175 -3.08 1.30 -9.08
C GLU A 175 -2.15 2.45 -8.70
N ARG A 176 -2.44 3.18 -7.61
CA ARG A 176 -1.65 4.31 -7.15
C ARG A 176 -1.04 4.02 -5.77
N TYR A 177 -0.89 5.01 -4.92
CA TYR A 177 -0.30 4.87 -3.58
C TYR A 177 -1.11 3.97 -2.63
N GLU A 178 -2.42 3.81 -2.87
CA GLU A 178 -3.23 2.86 -2.10
C GLU A 178 -2.81 1.40 -2.25
N TYR A 179 -2.14 1.05 -3.35
CA TYR A 179 -1.62 -0.31 -3.56
C TYR A 179 -0.70 -0.75 -2.42
N GLU A 180 0.22 0.10 -2.00
CA GLU A 180 1.18 -0.21 -0.93
C GLU A 180 0.50 -0.49 0.41
N MET A 181 -0.54 0.27 0.75
CA MET A 181 -1.36 0.02 1.93
C MET A 181 -2.18 -1.26 1.79
N ASN A 182 -2.76 -1.49 0.61
CA ASN A 182 -3.55 -2.69 0.33
C ASN A 182 -2.70 -3.97 0.37
N VAL A 183 -1.42 -3.89 0.01
CA VAL A 183 -0.45 -4.99 0.20
C VAL A 183 -0.33 -5.32 1.68
N LEU A 184 -0.08 -4.34 2.56
CA LEU A 184 0.01 -4.56 4.01
C LEU A 184 -1.27 -5.16 4.59
N LEU A 185 -2.45 -4.62 4.21
CA LEU A 185 -3.75 -5.14 4.63
C LEU A 185 -3.99 -6.57 4.11
N THR A 186 -3.49 -6.90 2.93
CA THR A 186 -3.61 -8.25 2.36
C THR A 186 -2.71 -9.23 3.09
N CYS A 187 -1.48 -8.84 3.43
CA CYS A 187 -0.59 -9.65 4.27
C CYS A 187 -1.23 -9.95 5.62
N ALA A 188 -1.75 -8.94 6.31
CA ALA A 188 -2.43 -9.14 7.60
C ALA A 188 -3.64 -10.07 7.49
N ARG A 189 -4.50 -9.92 6.45
CA ARG A 189 -5.67 -10.80 6.24
C ARG A 189 -5.32 -12.24 5.88
N LYS A 190 -4.19 -12.45 5.20
CA LYS A 190 -3.71 -13.78 4.80
C LYS A 190 -2.77 -14.41 5.82
N HIS A 191 -2.53 -13.73 6.94
CA HIS A 191 -1.56 -14.15 7.96
C HIS A 191 -0.16 -14.35 7.39
N ILE A 192 0.22 -13.49 6.43
CA ILE A 192 1.58 -13.38 5.93
C ILE A 192 2.34 -12.46 6.90
N ASP A 193 3.45 -12.92 7.41
CA ASP A 193 4.26 -12.15 8.34
C ASP A 193 4.80 -10.88 7.68
N ILE A 194 4.92 -9.80 8.47
CA ILE A 194 5.55 -8.56 8.04
C ILE A 194 6.76 -8.35 8.94
N GLU A 195 7.94 -8.43 8.33
CA GLU A 195 9.21 -8.27 9.01
C GLU A 195 9.82 -6.90 8.71
N GLU A 196 10.44 -6.29 9.70
CA GLU A 196 10.96 -4.93 9.60
C GLU A 196 12.47 -4.92 9.81
N MET A 197 13.18 -4.26 8.89
CA MET A 197 14.62 -3.98 9.00
C MET A 197 14.83 -2.47 9.06
N GLU A 198 15.56 -1.98 10.05
CA GLU A 198 15.90 -0.57 10.14
C GLU A 198 16.85 -0.15 9.01
N ILE A 199 16.50 0.96 8.35
CA ILE A 199 17.28 1.57 7.27
C ILE A 199 17.64 3.02 7.61
N GLU A 200 18.68 3.51 6.94
CA GLU A 200 18.99 4.92 6.91
C GLU A 200 18.20 5.62 5.80
N THR A 201 17.75 6.83 6.05
CA THR A 201 17.02 7.63 5.04
C THR A 201 17.77 8.92 4.79
N ILE A 202 18.01 9.21 3.52
CA ILE A 202 18.58 10.47 3.09
C ILE A 202 17.43 11.46 2.89
N TYR A 203 17.42 12.55 3.68
CA TYR A 203 16.51 13.66 3.45
C TYR A 203 17.26 14.76 2.71
N HIS A 204 16.94 14.98 1.43
CA HIS A 204 17.59 16.01 0.61
C HIS A 204 17.21 17.43 1.06
N ASP A 205 15.99 17.59 1.63
CA ASP A 205 15.54 18.84 2.22
C ASP A 205 14.55 18.62 3.39
N ARG A 206 14.27 19.68 4.18
CA ARG A 206 13.33 19.66 5.30
C ARG A 206 11.87 19.59 4.86
N GLU A 207 11.55 19.92 3.63
CA GLU A 207 10.18 19.96 3.09
C GLU A 207 9.83 18.70 2.29
N ASN A 208 10.81 17.83 2.00
CA ASN A 208 10.64 16.61 1.20
C ASN A 208 10.03 16.91 -0.18
N SER A 209 10.57 17.93 -0.86
CA SER A 209 10.06 18.45 -2.14
C SER A 209 10.12 17.44 -3.29
N CYS A 210 11.00 16.45 -3.21
CA CYS A 210 11.15 15.38 -4.21
C CYS A 210 9.98 14.38 -4.21
N SER A 211 9.10 14.40 -3.20
CA SER A 211 7.97 13.48 -3.14
C SER A 211 6.76 14.00 -3.91
N HIS A 212 6.34 13.28 -4.95
CA HIS A 212 5.10 13.53 -5.70
C HIS A 212 3.81 13.17 -4.91
N PHE A 213 3.94 12.78 -3.63
CA PHE A 213 2.82 12.44 -2.76
C PHE A 213 1.99 13.66 -2.38
N ASN A 214 0.77 13.76 -2.90
CA ASN A 214 -0.19 14.78 -2.46
C ASN A 214 -0.89 14.30 -1.19
N SER A 215 -0.43 14.81 -0.04
CA SER A 215 -0.85 14.35 1.29
C SER A 215 -2.36 14.32 1.51
N VAL A 216 -3.13 15.24 0.92
CA VAL A 216 -4.58 15.28 1.11
C VAL A 216 -5.29 14.32 0.15
N ARG A 217 -4.96 14.38 -1.15
CA ARG A 217 -5.63 13.61 -2.18
C ARG A 217 -5.32 12.11 -2.08
N ASP A 218 -4.07 11.78 -1.81
CA ASP A 218 -3.62 10.39 -1.74
C ASP A 218 -4.01 9.75 -0.40
N SER A 219 -3.94 10.50 0.71
CA SER A 219 -4.52 10.06 1.98
C SER A 219 -6.02 9.79 1.87
N PHE A 220 -6.77 10.67 1.19
CA PHE A 220 -8.20 10.44 0.99
C PHE A 220 -8.48 9.15 0.18
N ARG A 221 -7.64 8.83 -0.82
CA ARG A 221 -7.76 7.57 -1.56
C ARG A 221 -7.47 6.35 -0.70
N ILE A 222 -6.41 6.40 0.11
CA ILE A 222 -6.03 5.32 1.03
C ILE A 222 -7.14 5.06 2.04
N TYR A 223 -7.74 6.12 2.59
CA TYR A 223 -8.76 6.02 3.64
C TYR A 223 -10.20 6.00 3.13
N LYS A 224 -10.42 6.14 1.84
CA LYS A 224 -11.76 6.23 1.22
C LYS A 224 -12.68 5.10 1.66
N ASP A 225 -12.19 3.87 1.69
CA ASP A 225 -13.01 2.71 2.03
C ASP A 225 -13.26 2.62 3.54
N ILE A 226 -12.27 3.02 4.36
CA ILE A 226 -12.43 3.16 5.82
C ILE A 226 -13.44 4.27 6.12
N PHE A 227 -13.35 5.41 5.41
CA PHE A 227 -14.28 6.53 5.58
C PHE A 227 -15.71 6.14 5.17
N LYS A 228 -15.88 5.44 4.04
CA LYS A 228 -17.18 4.91 3.61
C LYS A 228 -17.76 3.95 4.64
N PHE A 229 -16.94 3.05 5.20
CA PHE A 229 -17.36 2.12 6.25
C PHE A 229 -17.81 2.87 7.51
N THR A 230 -17.05 3.87 7.94
CA THR A 230 -17.38 4.70 9.11
C THR A 230 -18.69 5.46 8.87
N LEU A 231 -18.85 6.07 7.69
CA LEU A 231 -20.07 6.80 7.33
C LEU A 231 -21.29 5.88 7.27
N SER A 232 -21.13 4.68 6.72
CA SER A 232 -22.17 3.63 6.71
C SER A 232 -22.58 3.24 8.11
N SER A 233 -21.62 3.03 9.01
CA SER A 233 -21.88 2.67 10.41
C SER A 233 -22.57 3.80 11.17
N MET A 234 -22.18 5.06 10.95
CA MET A 234 -22.86 6.22 11.54
C MET A 234 -24.29 6.36 11.03
N SER A 235 -24.53 6.20 9.73
CA SER A 235 -25.88 6.27 9.16
C SER A 235 -26.78 5.16 9.73
N SER A 236 -26.24 3.97 9.93
CA SER A 236 -26.95 2.86 10.59
C SER A 236 -27.29 3.16 12.06
N PHE A 237 -26.36 3.77 12.79
CA PHE A 237 -26.61 4.21 14.16
C PHE A 237 -27.72 5.28 14.23
N LEU A 238 -27.69 6.26 13.34
CA LEU A 238 -28.74 7.29 13.29
C LEU A 238 -30.10 6.68 12.92
N LEU A 239 -30.13 5.71 12.03
CA LEU A 239 -31.35 4.98 11.69
C LEU A 239 -31.89 4.17 12.88
N ASP A 240 -31.02 3.45 13.60
CA ASP A 240 -31.37 2.70 14.82
C ASP A 240 -31.98 3.61 15.87
N TYR A 241 -31.31 4.70 16.19
CA TYR A 241 -31.78 5.69 17.16
C TYR A 241 -33.09 6.38 16.72
N GLY A 242 -33.20 6.76 15.45
CA GLY A 242 -34.38 7.39 14.89
C GLY A 242 -35.61 6.48 14.93
N LEU A 243 -35.46 5.21 14.52
CA LEU A 243 -36.52 4.22 14.57
C LEU A 243 -36.97 3.92 16.01
N PHE A 244 -36.00 3.73 16.91
CA PHE A 244 -36.31 3.50 18.31
C PHE A 244 -37.06 4.69 18.93
N SER A 245 -36.61 5.93 18.67
CA SER A 245 -37.25 7.14 19.15
C SER A 245 -38.68 7.27 18.60
N LEU A 246 -38.88 6.94 17.31
CA LEU A 246 -40.17 6.97 16.66
C LEU A 246 -41.13 5.94 17.31
N PHE A 247 -40.67 4.74 17.59
CA PHE A 247 -41.47 3.73 18.28
C PHE A 247 -41.88 4.19 19.68
N MET A 248 -41.00 4.86 20.42
CA MET A 248 -41.28 5.40 21.74
C MET A 248 -42.34 6.54 21.74
N LEU A 249 -42.52 7.24 20.60
CA LEU A 249 -43.58 8.26 20.49
C LEU A 249 -44.97 7.67 20.31
N PHE A 250 -45.10 6.49 19.67
CA PHE A 250 -46.38 5.93 19.27
C PHE A 250 -46.78 4.67 20.03
N LEU A 251 -45.82 3.99 20.68
CA LEU A 251 -46.09 2.74 21.41
C LEU A 251 -46.27 2.97 22.93
N PRO A 252 -47.11 2.18 23.59
CA PRO A 252 -47.21 2.21 25.05
C PRO A 252 -45.86 1.91 25.71
N HIS A 253 -45.49 2.64 26.75
CA HIS A 253 -44.20 2.49 27.46
C HIS A 253 -44.20 1.27 28.43
N THR A 254 -44.71 0.14 28.00
CA THR A 254 -44.58 -1.12 28.72
C THR A 254 -43.24 -1.76 28.43
N THR A 255 -42.66 -2.49 29.37
CA THR A 255 -41.37 -3.16 29.22
C THR A 255 -41.31 -4.03 27.94
N ALA A 256 -42.37 -4.74 27.65
CA ALA A 256 -42.47 -5.60 26.47
C ALA A 256 -42.41 -4.79 25.15
N MET A 257 -43.11 -3.63 25.06
CA MET A 257 -43.12 -2.78 23.87
C MET A 257 -41.81 -2.04 23.68
N VAL A 258 -41.17 -1.61 24.78
CA VAL A 258 -39.81 -1.01 24.71
C VAL A 258 -38.80 -2.04 24.20
N MET A 259 -38.82 -3.26 24.67
CA MET A 259 -37.96 -4.35 24.18
C MET A 259 -38.24 -4.67 22.71
N ALA A 260 -39.50 -4.82 22.33
CA ALA A 260 -39.88 -5.10 20.94
C ALA A 260 -39.44 -3.96 20.00
N GLY A 261 -39.63 -2.70 20.38
CA GLY A 261 -39.18 -1.54 19.60
C GLY A 261 -37.66 -1.51 19.44
N ASN A 262 -36.90 -1.79 20.49
CA ASN A 262 -35.43 -1.84 20.43
C ASN A 262 -34.95 -2.99 19.52
N VAL A 263 -35.49 -4.20 19.67
CA VAL A 263 -35.10 -5.34 18.81
C VAL A 263 -35.44 -5.04 17.33
N THR A 264 -36.63 -4.50 17.07
CA THR A 264 -37.04 -4.17 15.70
C THR A 264 -36.10 -3.10 15.05
N ALA A 265 -35.81 -2.02 15.78
CA ALA A 265 -34.91 -0.98 15.32
C ALA A 265 -33.49 -1.55 15.00
N ARG A 266 -32.99 -2.43 15.89
CA ARG A 266 -31.70 -3.12 15.71
C ARG A 266 -31.67 -4.02 14.48
N VAL A 267 -32.68 -4.82 14.26
CA VAL A 267 -32.73 -5.71 13.09
C VAL A 267 -32.76 -4.89 11.78
N VAL A 268 -33.61 -3.86 11.74
CA VAL A 268 -33.71 -3.00 10.55
C VAL A 268 -32.40 -2.27 10.29
N SER A 269 -31.79 -1.67 11.31
CA SER A 269 -30.51 -0.95 11.16
C SER A 269 -29.35 -1.88 10.79
N ALA A 270 -29.33 -3.11 11.31
CA ALA A 270 -28.33 -4.12 10.95
C ALA A 270 -28.46 -4.57 9.49
N LEU A 271 -29.68 -4.82 9.01
CA LEU A 271 -29.94 -5.15 7.59
C LEU A 271 -29.55 -3.99 6.66
N TYR A 272 -29.86 -2.77 7.04
CA TYR A 272 -29.46 -1.57 6.31
C TYR A 272 -27.93 -1.46 6.23
N ASN A 273 -27.23 -1.58 7.37
CA ASN A 273 -25.77 -1.51 7.43
C ASN A 273 -25.11 -2.60 6.56
N TYR A 274 -25.63 -3.83 6.65
CA TYR A 274 -25.16 -4.95 5.82
C TYR A 274 -25.31 -4.63 4.32
N ASN A 275 -26.49 -4.17 3.88
CA ASN A 275 -26.74 -3.85 2.48
C ASN A 275 -25.85 -2.74 1.94
N ILE A 276 -25.67 -1.65 2.72
CA ILE A 276 -24.79 -0.55 2.30
C ILE A 276 -23.36 -1.01 2.21
N ASN A 277 -22.86 -1.74 3.19
CA ASN A 277 -21.49 -2.24 3.19
C ASN A 277 -21.23 -3.19 2.03
N CYS A 278 -22.14 -4.12 1.74
CA CYS A 278 -22.00 -5.02 0.60
C CYS A 278 -21.98 -4.28 -0.73
N ARG A 279 -22.84 -3.26 -0.91
CA ARG A 279 -22.99 -2.56 -2.20
C ARG A 279 -21.94 -1.47 -2.43
N HIS A 280 -21.61 -0.70 -1.40
CA HIS A 280 -20.85 0.56 -1.55
C HIS A 280 -19.45 0.52 -0.92
N VAL A 281 -19.18 -0.37 0.01
CA VAL A 281 -17.87 -0.49 0.66
C VAL A 281 -17.07 -1.64 0.06
N PHE A 282 -17.63 -2.86 0.05
CA PHE A 282 -16.90 -4.06 -0.36
C PHE A 282 -17.16 -4.51 -1.79
N HIS A 283 -18.08 -3.85 -2.52
CA HIS A 283 -18.46 -4.19 -3.90
C HIS A 283 -18.72 -5.69 -4.15
N THR A 284 -19.14 -6.41 -3.10
CA THR A 284 -19.32 -7.86 -3.14
C THR A 284 -20.69 -8.17 -3.76
N ARG A 285 -20.70 -8.62 -5.02
CA ARG A 285 -21.91 -9.15 -5.68
C ARG A 285 -22.26 -10.56 -5.17
N ARG A 286 -22.34 -10.81 -3.87
CA ARG A 286 -22.90 -12.05 -3.38
C ARG A 286 -24.41 -11.89 -3.23
N LYS A 287 -25.17 -12.75 -3.93
CA LYS A 287 -26.62 -12.89 -3.70
C LYS A 287 -26.84 -13.29 -2.25
N ALA A 288 -27.73 -12.60 -1.56
CA ALA A 288 -28.07 -12.83 -0.14
C ALA A 288 -28.61 -14.25 0.16
N SER A 289 -28.80 -15.09 -0.85
CA SER A 289 -29.37 -16.45 -0.74
C SER A 289 -28.37 -17.54 -0.29
N THR A 290 -27.10 -17.20 -0.04
CA THR A 290 -26.06 -18.21 0.33
C THR A 290 -25.46 -17.97 1.73
N ALA A 291 -26.09 -17.11 2.56
CA ALA A 291 -25.57 -16.74 3.89
C ALA A 291 -26.52 -17.10 5.05
N PHE A 292 -27.43 -18.06 4.82
CA PHE A 292 -28.23 -18.71 5.88
C PHE A 292 -28.05 -20.22 5.81
#